data_adc0be0f397d6dcded1ba509ed3795e9
#
_entry.id   adc0be0f397d6dcded1ba509ed3795e9
#
_cell.length_a   1.000
_cell.length_b   1.000
_cell.length_c   1.000
_cell.angle_alpha   90.00
_cell.angle_beta   90.00
_cell.angle_gamma   90.00
#
_symmetry.space_group_name_H-M   'P 1'
#
loop_
_entity.id
_entity.type
_entity.pdbx_description
1 polymer ?
#
loop_
_entity_poly.entity_id
_entity_poly.type
_entity_poly.pdbx_seq_one_letter_code
_entity_poly.pdbx_strand_id
1 'polypeptide(L)'
;MSSNVAQVLGAIAAGRDFIESVQRPDGSWYGSWGCCFTYASWFGLEGLTIAGMPSDAPAVVRGVRFLLAHQNENGGWGEDFSSCYDKTYSVHGAEEYGQVRLATALVLPPVSNWN
;
A
#
# COMPACT_ATOMS: atom_id res chain seq x y z
N MET A 1 -31.87 -10.44 4.12
CA MET A 1 -30.97 -9.38 3.66
C MET A 1 -31.57 -8.74 2.42
N SER A 2 -31.60 -7.40 2.35
CA SER A 2 -32.11 -6.70 1.18
C SER A 2 -31.21 -6.95 -0.03
N SER A 3 -31.77 -6.84 -1.23
CA SER A 3 -31.00 -6.98 -2.47
C SER A 3 -29.88 -5.93 -2.56
N ASN A 4 -30.10 -4.72 -2.02
CA ASN A 4 -29.09 -3.65 -2.00
C ASN A 4 -27.90 -4.03 -1.13
N VAL A 5 -28.13 -4.63 0.04
CA VAL A 5 -27.04 -5.09 0.91
C VAL A 5 -26.26 -6.21 0.23
N ALA A 6 -26.94 -7.14 -0.42
CA ALA A 6 -26.27 -8.22 -1.14
C ALA A 6 -25.41 -7.68 -2.28
N GLN A 7 -25.89 -6.67 -3.01
CA GLN A 7 -25.11 -6.01 -4.07
C GLN A 7 -23.88 -5.31 -3.52
N VAL A 8 -24.00 -4.59 -2.41
CA VAL A 8 -22.86 -3.90 -1.78
C VAL A 8 -21.83 -4.91 -1.30
N LEU A 9 -22.24 -5.99 -0.65
CA LEU A 9 -21.32 -7.03 -0.18
C LEU A 9 -20.62 -7.70 -1.37
N GLY A 10 -21.32 -7.94 -2.46
CA GLY A 10 -20.75 -8.47 -3.69
C GLY A 10 -19.72 -7.53 -4.30
N ALA A 11 -19.99 -6.24 -4.31
CA ALA A 11 -19.05 -5.23 -4.81
C ALA A 11 -17.80 -5.15 -3.95
N ILE A 12 -17.94 -5.22 -2.62
CA ILE A 12 -16.80 -5.24 -1.69
C ILE A 12 -15.93 -6.47 -1.95
N ALA A 13 -16.54 -7.64 -2.08
CA ALA A 13 -15.80 -8.87 -2.35
C ALA A 13 -15.06 -8.80 -3.69
N ALA A 14 -15.70 -8.29 -4.73
CA ALA A 14 -15.07 -8.13 -6.05
C ALA A 14 -13.91 -7.13 -6.01
N GLY A 15 -14.07 -6.03 -5.27
CA GLY A 15 -13.01 -5.04 -5.08
C GLY A 15 -11.81 -5.62 -4.34
N ARG A 16 -12.07 -6.38 -3.28
CA ARG A 16 -11.01 -7.07 -2.54
C ARG A 16 -10.26 -8.04 -3.44
N ASP A 17 -10.97 -8.84 -4.20
CA ASP A 17 -10.35 -9.80 -5.12
C ASP A 17 -9.50 -9.09 -6.19
N PHE A 18 -9.98 -7.95 -6.69
CA PHE A 18 -9.24 -7.15 -7.64
C PHE A 18 -7.94 -6.62 -7.03
N ILE A 19 -8.01 -6.02 -5.83
CA ILE A 19 -6.81 -5.49 -5.15
C ILE A 19 -5.78 -6.59 -4.96
N GLU A 20 -6.22 -7.75 -4.49
CA GLU A 20 -5.33 -8.90 -4.29
C GLU A 20 -4.72 -9.37 -5.61
N SER A 21 -5.51 -9.39 -6.69
CA SER A 21 -5.05 -9.87 -8.01
C SER A 21 -3.98 -9.00 -8.65
N VAL A 22 -3.94 -7.71 -8.33
CA VAL A 22 -2.97 -6.78 -8.91
C VAL A 22 -1.76 -6.53 -8.00
N GLN A 23 -1.68 -7.21 -6.87
CA GLN A 23 -0.50 -7.15 -6.01
C GLN A 23 0.72 -7.73 -6.74
N ARG A 24 1.84 -7.03 -6.65
CA ARG A 24 3.08 -7.44 -7.30
C ARG A 24 3.78 -8.53 -6.48
N PRO A 25 4.71 -9.29 -7.11
CA PRO A 25 5.43 -10.36 -6.41
C PRO A 25 6.21 -9.91 -5.17
N ASP A 26 6.69 -8.66 -5.15
CA ASP A 26 7.40 -8.10 -3.99
C ASP A 26 6.47 -7.66 -2.86
N GLY A 27 5.16 -7.81 -3.03
CA GLY A 27 4.15 -7.43 -2.06
C GLY A 27 3.60 -6.02 -2.25
N SER A 28 4.16 -5.25 -3.18
CA SER A 28 3.73 -3.88 -3.44
C SER A 28 2.54 -3.79 -4.38
N TRP A 29 2.00 -2.59 -4.46
CA TRP A 29 1.08 -2.20 -5.53
C TRP A 29 1.68 -1.01 -6.27
N TYR A 30 1.37 -0.90 -7.55
CA TYR A 30 1.82 0.18 -8.40
C TYR A 30 0.69 1.18 -8.63
N GLY A 31 0.99 2.46 -8.45
CA GLY A 31 0.13 3.57 -8.84
C GLY A 31 0.88 4.50 -9.78
N SER A 32 0.18 5.38 -10.48
CA SER A 32 0.77 6.20 -11.54
C SER A 32 1.11 7.63 -11.12
N TRP A 33 1.11 7.93 -9.84
CA TRP A 33 1.38 9.28 -9.33
C TRP A 33 2.53 9.32 -8.33
N GLY A 34 3.49 10.18 -8.58
CA GLY A 34 4.50 10.56 -7.60
C GLY A 34 5.28 9.39 -7.01
N CYS A 35 5.06 9.08 -5.76
CA CYS A 35 5.70 7.97 -5.06
C CYS A 35 4.89 6.69 -5.24
N CYS A 36 4.93 6.15 -6.43
CA CYS A 36 3.99 5.18 -6.99
C CYS A 36 3.81 3.92 -6.16
N PHE A 37 4.89 3.34 -5.65
CA PHE A 37 4.81 2.11 -4.89
C PHE A 37 4.41 2.34 -3.44
N THR A 38 4.89 3.42 -2.83
CA THR A 38 4.56 3.73 -1.43
C THR A 38 3.09 4.06 -1.27
N TYR A 39 2.56 4.96 -2.11
CA TYR A 39 1.15 5.33 -2.06
C TYR A 39 0.24 4.18 -2.44
N ALA A 40 0.56 3.50 -3.54
CA ALA A 40 -0.29 2.41 -4.01
C ALA A 40 -0.33 1.27 -3.01
N SER A 41 0.79 0.97 -2.35
CA SER A 41 0.83 -0.07 -1.32
C SER A 41 0.00 0.32 -0.10
N TRP A 42 0.03 1.59 0.29
CA TRP A 42 -0.85 2.07 1.33
C TRP A 42 -2.33 1.90 0.94
N PHE A 43 -2.70 2.36 -0.25
CA PHE A 43 -4.09 2.21 -0.72
C PHE A 43 -4.51 0.75 -0.81
N GLY A 44 -3.63 -0.12 -1.31
CA GLY A 44 -3.91 -1.55 -1.38
C GLY A 44 -4.17 -2.16 -0.02
N LEU A 45 -3.31 -1.89 0.95
CA LEU A 45 -3.47 -2.39 2.32
C LEU A 45 -4.72 -1.85 2.99
N GLU A 46 -5.00 -0.55 2.83
CA GLU A 46 -6.20 0.05 3.39
C GLU A 46 -7.46 -0.57 2.78
N GLY A 47 -7.48 -0.73 1.46
CA GLY A 47 -8.61 -1.35 0.77
C GLY A 47 -8.88 -2.78 1.24
N LEU A 48 -7.83 -3.59 1.38
CA LEU A 48 -7.96 -4.96 1.88
C LEU A 48 -8.48 -4.98 3.32
N THR A 49 -7.97 -4.10 4.16
CA THR A 49 -8.38 -4.00 5.56
C THR A 49 -9.84 -3.59 5.69
N ILE A 50 -10.25 -2.57 4.96
CA ILE A 50 -11.65 -2.09 4.97
C ILE A 50 -12.59 -3.16 4.43
N ALA A 51 -12.15 -3.95 3.45
CA ALA A 51 -12.93 -5.05 2.90
C ALA A 51 -13.01 -6.27 3.83
N GLY A 52 -12.40 -6.19 5.01
CA GLY A 52 -12.50 -7.24 6.03
C GLY A 52 -11.43 -8.32 5.96
N MET A 53 -10.38 -8.12 5.16
CA MET A 53 -9.29 -9.09 5.11
C MET A 53 -8.51 -9.06 6.43
N PRO A 54 -8.24 -10.23 7.05
CA PRO A 54 -7.53 -10.27 8.33
C PRO A 54 -6.06 -9.86 8.17
N SER A 55 -5.47 -9.34 9.24
CA SER A 55 -4.10 -8.83 9.24
C SER A 55 -3.03 -9.90 8.97
N ASP A 56 -3.37 -11.17 9.19
CA ASP A 56 -2.47 -12.30 8.92
C ASP A 56 -2.67 -12.91 7.53
N ALA A 57 -3.55 -12.34 6.71
CA ALA A 57 -3.73 -12.80 5.34
C ALA A 57 -2.44 -12.61 4.54
N PRO A 58 -2.07 -13.56 3.67
CA PRO A 58 -0.80 -13.48 2.94
C PRO A 58 -0.58 -12.19 2.17
N ALA A 59 -1.62 -11.65 1.52
CA ALA A 59 -1.52 -10.40 0.77
C ALA A 59 -1.20 -9.22 1.69
N VAL A 60 -1.83 -9.14 2.87
CA VAL A 60 -1.59 -8.08 3.84
C VAL A 60 -0.17 -8.19 4.39
N VAL A 61 0.26 -9.39 4.76
CA VAL A 61 1.61 -9.63 5.29
C VAL A 61 2.67 -9.23 4.27
N ARG A 62 2.49 -9.60 3.01
CA ARG A 62 3.45 -9.23 1.95
C ARG A 62 3.53 -7.72 1.74
N GLY A 63 2.39 -7.04 1.75
CA GLY A 63 2.33 -5.59 1.60
C GLY A 63 3.01 -4.85 2.75
N VAL A 64 2.76 -5.28 3.98
CA VAL A 64 3.41 -4.72 5.17
C VAL A 64 4.92 -4.95 5.11
N ARG A 65 5.36 -6.15 4.73
CA ARG A 65 6.79 -6.44 4.59
C ARG A 65 7.46 -5.57 3.54
N PHE A 66 6.79 -5.29 2.43
CA PHE A 66 7.30 -4.37 1.42
C PHE A 66 7.55 -2.98 2.03
N LEU A 67 6.57 -2.44 2.72
CA LEU A 67 6.72 -1.12 3.34
C LEU A 67 7.80 -1.10 4.42
N LEU A 68 7.86 -2.13 5.26
CA LEU A 68 8.89 -2.23 6.29
C LEU A 68 10.29 -2.32 5.69
N ALA A 69 10.46 -3.07 4.60
CA ALA A 69 11.75 -3.25 3.95
C ALA A 69 12.29 -1.94 3.36
N HIS A 70 11.41 -1.01 3.00
CA HIS A 70 11.79 0.26 2.37
C HIS A 70 11.70 1.46 3.31
N GLN A 71 11.27 1.26 4.57
CA GLN A 71 11.19 2.35 5.53
C GLN A 71 12.58 2.75 6.00
N ASN A 72 12.86 4.06 6.00
CA ASN A 72 14.10 4.61 6.50
C ASN A 72 14.12 4.67 8.03
N GLU A 73 15.31 4.84 8.62
CA GLU A 73 15.48 4.94 10.07
C GLU A 73 14.64 6.07 10.69
N ASN A 74 14.45 7.16 9.95
CA ASN A 74 13.63 8.28 10.42
C ASN A 74 12.12 8.06 10.30
N GLY A 75 11.69 6.86 9.86
CA GLY A 75 10.31 6.48 9.73
C GLY A 75 9.67 6.83 8.38
N GLY A 76 10.39 7.50 7.49
CA GLY A 76 9.87 7.87 6.17
C GLY A 76 10.27 6.90 5.07
N TRP A 77 9.81 7.21 3.87
CA TRP A 77 10.15 6.48 2.65
C TRP A 77 10.74 7.46 1.64
N GLY A 78 11.87 7.09 1.05
CA GLY A 78 12.60 7.94 0.10
C GLY A 78 12.39 7.55 -1.36
N GLU A 79 11.21 7.11 -1.71
CA GLU A 79 10.90 6.73 -3.09
C GLU A 79 11.03 7.92 -4.03
N ASP A 80 11.69 7.70 -5.16
CA ASP A 80 11.89 8.70 -6.19
C ASP A 80 10.82 8.64 -7.29
N PHE A 81 10.61 9.78 -7.95
CA PHE A 81 9.68 9.89 -9.08
C PHE A 81 10.00 8.94 -10.23
N SER A 82 11.25 8.55 -10.40
CA SER A 82 11.63 7.61 -11.45
C SER A 82 10.95 6.26 -11.30
N SER A 83 10.47 5.91 -10.09
CA SER A 83 9.66 4.71 -9.89
C SER A 83 8.42 4.67 -10.80
N CYS A 84 7.84 5.84 -11.11
CA CYS A 84 6.67 5.94 -11.98
C CYS A 84 7.00 5.64 -13.43
N TYR A 85 8.17 6.05 -13.89
CA TYR A 85 8.60 5.87 -15.27
C TYR A 85 9.13 4.46 -15.50
N ASP A 86 9.96 4.00 -14.58
CA ASP A 86 10.66 2.73 -14.72
C ASP A 86 9.81 1.55 -14.25
N LYS A 87 8.72 1.81 -13.54
CA LYS A 87 7.85 0.79 -12.92
C LYS A 87 8.64 -0.15 -12.01
N THR A 88 9.66 0.40 -11.38
CA THR A 88 10.52 -0.29 -10.42
C THR A 88 10.79 0.67 -9.27
N TYR A 89 10.74 0.17 -8.04
CA TYR A 89 11.01 0.99 -6.87
C TYR A 89 12.43 1.53 -6.93
N SER A 90 12.57 2.84 -6.85
CA SER A 90 13.87 3.51 -6.82
C SER A 90 13.91 4.52 -5.69
N VAL A 91 15.11 4.73 -5.14
CA VAL A 91 15.34 5.58 -3.98
C VAL A 91 16.31 6.69 -4.33
N HIS A 92 15.96 7.92 -3.98
CA HIS A 92 16.92 9.03 -3.93
C HIS A 92 17.40 9.25 -2.50
N GLY A 93 18.49 9.97 -2.37
CA GLY A 93 18.96 10.44 -1.07
C GLY A 93 17.85 11.19 -0.35
N ALA A 94 17.58 10.81 0.87
CA ALA A 94 16.47 11.31 1.68
C ALA A 94 16.49 12.83 1.89
N GLU A 95 17.61 13.46 1.65
CA GLU A 95 17.81 14.89 1.88
C GLU A 95 17.41 15.76 0.70
N GLU A 96 17.36 15.17 -0.50
CA GLU A 96 17.24 15.94 -1.75
C GLU A 96 15.79 16.14 -2.20
N TYR A 97 14.90 15.19 -1.93
CA TYR A 97 13.55 15.20 -2.50
C TYR A 97 12.42 15.12 -1.50
N GLY A 98 12.67 15.31 -0.25
CA GLY A 98 11.62 15.12 0.75
C GLY A 98 11.09 13.69 0.72
N GLN A 99 10.70 13.23 1.85
CA GLN A 99 10.22 11.88 1.97
C GLN A 99 8.69 11.85 1.94
N VAL A 100 8.15 10.73 1.52
CA VAL A 100 6.71 10.44 1.63
C VAL A 100 6.25 10.42 3.09
N ARG A 101 7.19 10.53 3.98
CA ARG A 101 7.06 10.50 5.42
C ARG A 101 5.84 11.23 5.98
N LEU A 102 5.65 12.49 5.59
CA LEU A 102 4.58 13.30 6.18
C LEU A 102 3.21 12.82 5.73
N ALA A 103 3.03 12.63 4.44
CA ALA A 103 1.77 12.17 3.90
C ALA A 103 1.42 10.77 4.44
N THR A 104 2.40 9.88 4.47
CA THR A 104 2.20 8.52 4.93
C THR A 104 1.93 8.47 6.44
N ALA A 105 2.67 9.25 7.23
CA ALA A 105 2.50 9.29 8.67
C ALA A 105 1.15 9.86 9.11
N LEU A 106 0.53 10.72 8.30
CA LEU A 106 -0.78 11.29 8.61
C LEU A 106 -1.93 10.31 8.37
N VAL A 107 -1.74 9.33 7.53
CA VAL A 107 -2.82 8.47 7.04
C VAL A 107 -2.67 7.02 7.47
N LEU A 108 -1.44 6.55 7.69
CA LEU A 108 -1.18 5.20 8.17
C LEU A 108 -0.84 5.22 9.65
N PRO A 109 -1.34 4.26 10.43
CA PRO A 109 -0.81 4.05 11.77
C PRO A 109 0.68 3.68 11.68
N PRO A 110 1.45 3.84 12.76
CA PRO A 110 2.83 3.37 12.78
C PRO A 110 2.90 1.92 12.33
N VAL A 111 3.88 1.59 11.49
CA VAL A 111 3.99 0.25 10.90
C VAL A 111 4.13 -0.83 11.99
N SER A 112 4.71 -0.46 13.14
CA SER A 112 4.80 -1.33 14.31
C SER A 112 3.44 -1.81 14.84
N ASN A 113 2.36 -1.10 14.51
CA ASN A 113 1.00 -1.47 14.93
C ASN A 113 0.29 -2.38 13.93
N TRP A 114 0.95 -2.74 12.84
CA TRP A 114 0.37 -3.56 11.78
C TRP A 114 0.65 -5.05 12.02
N ASN A 115 0.04 -5.59 13.03
CA ASN A 115 0.22 -7.00 13.38
C ASN A 115 -1.00 -7.83 13.10
#